data_2aeba626dcfa7cb80bd492f1562253ae
#
_entry.id   2aeba626dcfa7cb80bd492f1562253ae
#
_cell.length_a   1.000
_cell.length_b   1.000
_cell.length_c   1.000
_cell.angle_alpha   90.00
_cell.angle_beta   90.00
_cell.angle_gamma   90.00
#
_symmetry.space_group_name_H-M   'P 1'
#
loop_
_entity.id
_entity.type
_entity.pdbx_description
1 polymer ?
#
loop_
_entity_poly.entity_id
_entity_poly.type
_entity_poly.pdbx_seq_one_letter_code
_entity_poly.pdbx_strand_id
1 'polypeptide(L)'
;MPTVLVTHDVLDAVVLADRLLVLQDGRVVERGPTSEVLSRPREAFTARLAGLNLLTGTAIDGGVLIGEEIISGRVVEELQAREPAGAVFAPSAVAVHRQRPHGSPRNALPVRVAALEPRGDVVRVRATGPSAAGLAADVTPAAVAELGISAGEEVWFVIKATEVAIHPVSGGSSGA
;
A
#
# COMPACT_ATOMS: atom_id res chain seq x y z
N MET A 1 14.84 -29.91 -12.43
CA MET A 1 14.00 -29.48 -13.58
C MET A 1 13.32 -28.20 -13.21
N PRO A 2 13.31 -27.16 -14.05
CA PRO A 2 12.48 -25.98 -13.82
C PRO A 2 10.99 -26.37 -13.91
N THR A 3 10.21 -25.90 -12.96
CA THR A 3 8.76 -26.12 -12.91
C THR A 3 8.05 -24.77 -12.98
N VAL A 4 6.97 -24.70 -13.74
CA VAL A 4 6.10 -23.52 -13.80
C VAL A 4 4.78 -23.85 -13.12
N LEU A 5 4.42 -23.05 -12.11
CA LEU A 5 3.15 -23.14 -11.42
C LEU A 5 2.32 -21.89 -11.76
N VAL A 6 1.06 -22.09 -12.15
CA VAL A 6 0.09 -21.02 -12.30
C VAL A 6 -0.87 -21.07 -11.12
N THR A 7 -0.91 -20.02 -10.33
CA THR A 7 -1.78 -19.92 -9.17
C THR A 7 -2.32 -18.50 -9.01
N HIS A 8 -3.43 -18.34 -8.32
CA HIS A 8 -3.94 -17.06 -7.85
C HIS A 8 -3.77 -16.91 -6.33
N ASP A 9 -3.18 -17.92 -5.67
CA ASP A 9 -2.91 -17.91 -4.24
C ASP A 9 -1.47 -17.46 -3.98
N VAL A 10 -1.34 -16.37 -3.23
CA VAL A 10 -0.02 -15.81 -2.85
C VAL A 10 0.75 -16.75 -1.93
N LEU A 11 0.06 -17.53 -1.08
CA LEU A 11 0.71 -18.47 -0.17
C LEU A 11 1.38 -19.59 -0.95
N ASP A 12 0.74 -20.12 -2.00
CA ASP A 12 1.36 -21.11 -2.89
C ASP A 12 2.62 -20.54 -3.53
N ALA A 13 2.54 -19.29 -4.00
CA ALA A 13 3.66 -18.62 -4.61
C ALA A 13 4.84 -18.44 -3.63
N VAL A 14 4.56 -18.02 -2.39
CA VAL A 14 5.58 -17.83 -1.35
C VAL A 14 6.27 -19.13 -0.97
N VAL A 15 5.52 -20.23 -0.90
CA VAL A 15 6.03 -21.52 -0.42
C VAL A 15 6.77 -22.28 -1.51
N LEU A 16 6.33 -22.18 -2.77
CA LEU A 16 6.73 -23.07 -3.85
C LEU A 16 7.61 -22.40 -4.93
N ALA A 17 7.60 -21.08 -5.03
CA ALA A 17 8.25 -20.39 -6.14
C ALA A 17 9.44 -19.51 -5.69
N ASP A 18 10.59 -19.72 -6.33
CA ASP A 18 11.77 -18.85 -6.17
C ASP A 18 11.59 -17.51 -6.87
N ARG A 19 10.82 -17.49 -7.97
CA ARG A 19 10.58 -16.32 -8.80
C ARG A 19 9.12 -16.22 -9.19
N LEU A 20 8.63 -14.98 -9.26
CA LEU A 20 7.27 -14.66 -9.70
C LEU A 20 7.27 -13.94 -11.04
N LEU A 21 6.21 -14.24 -11.80
CA LEU A 21 5.71 -13.45 -12.91
C LEU A 21 4.28 -13.07 -12.58
N VAL A 22 4.02 -11.79 -12.36
CA VAL A 22 2.68 -11.29 -12.08
C VAL A 22 2.02 -10.91 -13.39
N LEU A 23 0.87 -11.53 -13.67
CA LEU A 23 0.09 -11.31 -14.88
C LEU A 23 -1.18 -10.51 -14.54
N GLN A 24 -1.41 -9.44 -15.27
CA GLN A 24 -2.67 -8.69 -15.25
C GLN A 24 -3.12 -8.42 -16.69
N ASP A 25 -4.37 -8.73 -16.99
CA ASP A 25 -4.99 -8.53 -18.33
C ASP A 25 -4.13 -9.11 -19.47
N GLY A 26 -3.56 -10.30 -19.25
CA GLY A 26 -2.72 -11.01 -20.22
C GLY A 26 -1.31 -10.44 -20.42
N ARG A 27 -0.88 -9.50 -19.57
CA ARG A 27 0.46 -8.89 -19.63
C ARG A 27 1.25 -9.15 -18.37
N VAL A 28 2.57 -9.31 -18.51
CA VAL A 28 3.47 -9.35 -17.35
C VAL A 28 3.60 -7.93 -16.82
N VAL A 29 3.08 -7.66 -15.62
CA VAL A 29 3.18 -6.35 -14.97
C VAL A 29 4.38 -6.25 -14.04
N GLU A 30 4.78 -7.38 -13.44
CA GLU A 30 5.95 -7.43 -12.56
C GLU A 30 6.61 -8.81 -12.61
N ARG A 31 7.93 -8.86 -12.40
CA ARG A 31 8.70 -10.10 -12.34
C ARG A 31 9.94 -9.96 -11.47
N GLY A 32 10.31 -11.02 -10.78
CA GLY A 32 11.52 -11.02 -9.96
C GLY A 32 11.57 -12.18 -8.97
N PRO A 33 12.54 -12.16 -8.05
CA PRO A 33 12.54 -13.04 -6.89
C PRO A 33 11.24 -12.88 -6.09
N THR A 34 10.67 -13.98 -5.62
CA THR A 34 9.38 -13.97 -4.89
C THR A 34 9.39 -13.01 -3.70
N SER A 35 10.46 -13.05 -2.92
CA SER A 35 10.61 -12.18 -1.74
C SER A 35 10.64 -10.70 -2.09
N GLU A 36 11.29 -10.31 -3.19
CA GLU A 36 11.35 -8.92 -3.62
C GLU A 36 10.01 -8.42 -4.15
N VAL A 37 9.40 -9.19 -5.06
CA VAL A 37 8.12 -8.83 -5.69
C VAL A 37 7.02 -8.64 -4.64
N LEU A 38 6.99 -9.50 -3.62
CA LEU A 38 5.95 -9.42 -2.58
C LEU A 38 6.25 -8.43 -1.46
N SER A 39 7.52 -8.12 -1.18
CA SER A 39 7.88 -7.15 -0.13
C SER A 39 8.02 -5.72 -0.64
N ARG A 40 8.36 -5.55 -1.91
CA ARG A 40 8.57 -4.25 -2.58
C ARG A 40 7.84 -4.21 -3.93
N PRO A 41 6.51 -4.36 -3.92
CA PRO A 41 5.73 -4.35 -5.15
C PRO A 41 5.86 -2.99 -5.85
N ARG A 42 6.10 -3.04 -7.15
CA ARG A 42 6.28 -1.85 -8.01
C ARG A 42 4.99 -1.46 -8.73
N GLU A 43 3.99 -2.34 -8.66
CA GLU A 43 2.70 -2.20 -9.31
C GLU A 43 1.57 -2.31 -8.29
N ALA A 44 0.52 -1.49 -8.46
CA ALA A 44 -0.62 -1.48 -7.55
C ALA A 44 -1.34 -2.84 -7.46
N PHE A 45 -1.38 -3.57 -8.57
CA PHE A 45 -1.96 -4.91 -8.60
C PHE A 45 -1.16 -5.88 -7.73
N THR A 46 0.18 -5.88 -7.86
CA THR A 46 1.08 -6.72 -7.05
C THR A 46 0.98 -6.37 -5.56
N ALA A 47 0.92 -5.06 -5.23
CA ALA A 47 0.73 -4.63 -3.84
C ALA A 47 -0.55 -5.19 -3.23
N ARG A 48 -1.66 -5.14 -3.98
CA ARG A 48 -2.95 -5.74 -3.53
C ARG A 48 -2.84 -7.24 -3.33
N LEU A 49 -2.18 -7.96 -4.25
CA LEU A 49 -1.93 -9.40 -4.10
C LEU A 49 -1.11 -9.70 -2.83
N ALA A 50 -0.07 -8.92 -2.58
CA ALA A 50 0.77 -9.03 -1.39
C ALA A 50 0.08 -8.57 -0.10
N GLY A 51 -1.13 -8.01 -0.19
CA GLY A 51 -1.85 -7.48 0.97
C GLY A 51 -1.28 -6.18 1.53
N LEU A 52 -0.53 -5.42 0.72
CA LEU A 52 0.12 -4.17 1.09
C LEU A 52 -0.59 -2.95 0.48
N ASN A 53 -0.40 -1.82 1.11
CA ASN A 53 -0.68 -0.51 0.54
C ASN A 53 0.50 -0.06 -0.31
N LEU A 54 0.24 0.51 -1.47
CA LEU A 54 1.22 1.18 -2.31
C LEU A 54 0.66 2.53 -2.75
N LEU A 55 1.39 3.59 -2.47
CA LEU A 55 1.18 4.92 -3.00
C LEU A 55 2.31 5.26 -3.96
N THR A 56 2.01 5.70 -5.16
CA THR A 56 3.01 6.02 -6.18
C THR A 56 3.05 7.52 -6.47
N GLY A 57 4.23 8.03 -6.69
CA GLY A 57 4.45 9.44 -6.95
C GLY A 57 5.88 9.72 -7.40
N THR A 58 6.39 10.87 -7.04
CA THR A 58 7.73 11.33 -7.42
C THR A 58 8.64 11.39 -6.21
N ALA A 59 9.84 10.82 -6.33
CA ALA A 59 10.84 10.85 -5.26
C ALA A 59 11.28 12.27 -4.94
N ILE A 60 11.26 12.60 -3.66
CA ILE A 60 11.82 13.83 -3.09
C ILE A 60 12.73 13.47 -1.92
N ASP A 61 13.42 14.44 -1.36
CA ASP A 61 14.26 14.20 -0.18
C ASP A 61 13.40 13.67 1.01
N GLY A 62 13.72 12.46 1.46
CA GLY A 62 13.05 11.81 2.60
C GLY A 62 11.61 11.34 2.36
N GLY A 63 11.12 11.35 1.10
CA GLY A 63 9.72 11.00 0.86
C GLY A 63 9.33 10.79 -0.60
N VAL A 64 8.02 10.66 -0.78
CA VAL A 64 7.35 10.59 -2.10
C VAL A 64 6.28 11.66 -2.15
N LEU A 65 6.32 12.50 -3.19
CA LEU A 65 5.28 13.49 -3.47
C LEU A 65 4.16 12.84 -4.29
N ILE A 66 2.94 12.89 -3.76
CA ILE A 66 1.74 12.29 -4.35
C ILE A 66 0.66 13.37 -4.43
N GLY A 67 0.46 13.92 -5.62
CA GLY A 67 -0.36 15.14 -5.75
C GLY A 67 0.26 16.29 -4.95
N GLU A 68 -0.44 16.77 -3.94
CA GLU A 68 0.04 17.83 -3.03
C GLU A 68 0.56 17.27 -1.68
N GLU A 69 0.43 15.96 -1.46
CA GLU A 69 0.79 15.31 -0.19
C GLU A 69 2.20 14.73 -0.25
N ILE A 70 2.93 14.85 0.85
CA ILE A 70 4.25 14.23 1.02
C ILE A 70 4.11 13.04 1.95
N ILE A 71 4.52 11.86 1.47
CA ILE A 71 4.63 10.66 2.28
C ILE A 71 6.08 10.44 2.66
N SER A 72 6.38 10.65 3.91
CA SER A 72 7.72 10.42 4.49
C SER A 72 7.92 8.94 4.81
N GLY A 73 9.13 8.43 4.59
CA GLY A 73 9.44 7.03 4.86
C GLY A 73 10.94 6.74 4.85
N ARG A 74 11.29 5.46 4.99
CA ARG A 74 12.66 4.98 4.90
C ARG A 74 12.96 4.57 3.45
N VAL A 75 13.93 5.21 2.83
CA VAL A 75 14.43 4.78 1.52
C VAL A 75 15.17 3.45 1.70
N VAL A 76 14.65 2.39 1.08
CA VAL A 76 15.18 1.03 1.21
C VAL A 76 15.89 0.53 -0.05
N GLU A 77 15.84 1.30 -1.12
CA GLU A 77 16.54 1.08 -2.39
C GLU A 77 16.96 2.43 -2.95
N GLU A 78 18.10 2.49 -3.64
CA GLU A 78 18.64 3.74 -4.17
C GLU A 78 17.62 4.43 -5.08
N LEU A 79 17.40 5.71 -4.84
CA LEU A 79 16.45 6.56 -5.53
C LEU A 79 17.09 7.88 -5.92
N GLN A 80 16.90 8.30 -7.15
CA GLN A 80 17.27 9.64 -7.58
C GLN A 80 16.09 10.59 -7.41
N ALA A 81 16.39 11.86 -7.13
CA ALA A 81 15.34 12.87 -7.05
C ALA A 81 14.57 12.98 -8.38
N ARG A 82 13.25 13.06 -8.27
CA ARG A 82 12.29 13.14 -9.38
C ARG A 82 12.05 11.84 -10.15
N GLU A 83 12.63 10.72 -9.71
CA GLU A 83 12.25 9.41 -10.26
C GLU A 83 10.88 8.95 -9.76
N PRO A 84 10.17 8.08 -10.51
CA PRO A 84 8.97 7.41 -10.01
C PRO A 84 9.29 6.58 -8.77
N ALA A 85 8.56 6.82 -7.70
CA ALA A 85 8.77 6.15 -6.42
C ALA A 85 7.46 5.67 -5.81
N GLY A 86 7.57 4.59 -5.05
CA GLY A 86 6.48 4.01 -4.28
C GLY A 86 6.73 4.07 -2.78
N ALA A 87 5.69 4.39 -2.05
CA ALA A 87 5.63 4.29 -0.60
C ALA A 87 4.77 3.07 -0.24
N VAL A 88 5.41 2.04 0.34
CA VAL A 88 4.78 0.76 0.68
C VAL A 88 4.68 0.61 2.20
N PHE A 89 3.53 0.16 2.66
CA PHE A 89 3.26 -0.09 4.08
C PHE A 89 2.11 -1.09 4.27
N ALA A 90 2.14 -1.80 5.41
CA ALA A 90 1.09 -2.74 5.73
C ALA A 90 -0.20 -2.03 6.18
N PRO A 91 -1.40 -2.58 5.89
CA PRO A 91 -2.66 -2.06 6.44
C PRO A 91 -2.70 -2.02 7.97
N SER A 92 -2.01 -2.95 8.63
CA SER A 92 -1.87 -3.00 10.10
C SER A 92 -1.01 -1.87 10.68
N ALA A 93 -0.20 -1.19 9.85
CA ALA A 93 0.60 -0.03 10.26
C ALA A 93 -0.20 1.29 10.21
N VAL A 94 -1.43 1.25 9.71
CA VAL A 94 -2.29 2.42 9.55
C VAL A 94 -3.18 2.58 10.78
N ALA A 95 -3.04 3.70 11.48
CA ALA A 95 -3.99 4.12 12.52
C ALA A 95 -5.10 4.97 11.89
N VAL A 96 -6.34 4.79 12.37
CA VAL A 96 -7.49 5.56 11.91
C VAL A 96 -7.89 6.58 12.97
N HIS A 97 -8.07 7.83 12.57
CA HIS A 97 -8.47 8.92 13.45
C HIS A 97 -9.64 9.69 12.87
N ARG A 98 -10.54 10.18 13.73
CA ARG A 98 -11.65 11.07 13.33
C ARG A 98 -11.19 12.48 12.93
N GLN A 99 -10.12 12.94 13.54
CA GLN A 99 -9.53 14.24 13.30
C GLN A 99 -8.04 14.09 13.00
N ARG A 100 -7.46 15.07 12.30
CA ARG A 100 -6.03 15.09 12.06
C ARG A 100 -5.28 15.10 13.40
N PRO A 101 -4.49 14.06 13.69
CA PRO A 101 -3.74 14.03 14.93
C PRO A 101 -2.60 15.03 14.92
N HIS A 102 -2.25 15.52 16.10
CA HIS A 102 -1.02 16.26 16.35
C HIS A 102 0.03 15.33 16.92
N GLY A 103 1.30 15.62 16.65
CA GLY A 103 2.41 14.87 17.25
C GLY A 103 3.42 14.31 16.25
N SER A 104 3.99 13.14 16.59
CA SER A 104 5.11 12.53 15.86
C SER A 104 4.78 11.86 14.51
N PRO A 105 3.58 11.39 14.21
CA PRO A 105 3.29 10.86 12.89
C PRO A 105 3.53 11.91 11.80
N ARG A 106 4.27 11.52 10.75
CA ARG A 106 4.58 12.43 9.64
C ARG A 106 3.57 12.31 8.51
N ASN A 107 2.94 11.14 8.37
CA ASN A 107 1.97 10.87 7.32
C ASN A 107 0.57 10.86 7.92
N ALA A 108 -0.25 11.79 7.51
CA ALA A 108 -1.66 11.87 7.88
C ALA A 108 -2.46 12.24 6.63
N LEU A 109 -3.20 11.28 6.09
CA LEU A 109 -3.96 11.40 4.85
C LEU A 109 -5.45 11.51 5.15
N PRO A 110 -6.14 12.54 4.68
CA PRO A 110 -7.59 12.58 4.72
C PRO A 110 -8.14 11.58 3.70
N VAL A 111 -9.02 10.69 4.14
CA VAL A 111 -9.60 9.66 3.29
C VAL A 111 -11.09 9.56 3.53
N ARG A 112 -11.83 9.10 2.52
CA ARG A 112 -13.23 8.70 2.66
C ARG A 112 -13.31 7.20 2.81
N VAL A 113 -14.05 6.71 3.77
CA VAL A 113 -14.30 5.27 3.96
C VAL A 113 -15.18 4.76 2.82
N ALA A 114 -14.66 3.83 2.03
CA ALA A 114 -15.39 3.19 0.95
C ALA A 114 -16.18 1.97 1.44
N ALA A 115 -15.56 1.14 2.29
CA ALA A 115 -16.15 -0.09 2.81
C ALA A 115 -15.49 -0.51 4.12
N LEU A 116 -16.20 -1.32 4.89
CA LEU A 116 -15.72 -2.03 6.07
C LEU A 116 -15.84 -3.53 5.80
N GLU A 117 -14.71 -4.23 5.79
CA GLU A 117 -14.63 -5.67 5.46
C GLU A 117 -14.16 -6.44 6.70
N PRO A 118 -15.01 -7.27 7.32
CA PRO A 118 -14.57 -8.17 8.40
C PRO A 118 -13.51 -9.16 7.86
N ARG A 119 -12.40 -9.31 8.61
CA ARG A 119 -11.30 -10.23 8.28
C ARG A 119 -10.77 -10.89 9.55
N GLY A 120 -11.35 -12.00 9.93
CA GLY A 120 -10.98 -12.69 11.16
C GLY A 120 -11.20 -11.80 12.39
N ASP A 121 -10.13 -11.48 13.08
CA ASP A 121 -10.11 -10.66 14.30
C ASP A 121 -9.98 -9.14 14.04
N VAL A 122 -9.87 -8.74 12.78
CA VAL A 122 -9.78 -7.34 12.38
C VAL A 122 -10.90 -6.93 11.40
N VAL A 123 -11.12 -5.64 11.29
CA VAL A 123 -11.95 -5.02 10.24
C VAL A 123 -11.04 -4.22 9.34
N ARG A 124 -11.06 -4.53 8.04
CA ARG A 124 -10.36 -3.77 7.03
C ARG A 124 -11.21 -2.57 6.58
N VAL A 125 -10.72 -1.39 6.89
CA VAL A 125 -11.29 -0.13 6.42
C VAL A 125 -10.69 0.18 5.06
N ARG A 126 -11.51 0.13 4.00
CA ARG A 126 -11.10 0.53 2.65
C ARG A 126 -11.28 2.02 2.47
N ALA A 127 -10.27 2.65 1.90
CA ALA A 127 -10.30 4.07 1.60
C ALA A 127 -10.53 4.35 0.11
N THR A 128 -11.14 5.50 -0.17
CA THR A 128 -11.23 6.13 -1.48
C THR A 128 -10.86 7.61 -1.35
N GLY A 129 -10.50 8.22 -2.46
CA GLY A 129 -10.09 9.62 -2.51
C GLY A 129 -8.97 9.85 -3.52
N PRO A 130 -8.65 11.09 -3.87
CA PRO A 130 -7.68 11.42 -4.92
C PRO A 130 -6.28 10.82 -4.68
N SER A 131 -5.79 10.88 -3.43
CA SER A 131 -4.46 10.39 -3.04
C SER A 131 -4.51 9.10 -2.21
N ALA A 132 -5.69 8.45 -2.08
CA ALA A 132 -5.89 7.34 -1.15
C ALA A 132 -6.70 6.18 -1.74
N ALA A 133 -6.97 6.20 -3.05
CA ALA A 133 -7.74 5.14 -3.70
C ALA A 133 -7.05 3.78 -3.54
N GLY A 134 -7.80 2.82 -2.97
CA GLY A 134 -7.33 1.46 -2.77
C GLY A 134 -6.51 1.23 -1.50
N LEU A 135 -6.24 2.26 -0.69
CA LEU A 135 -5.60 2.08 0.61
C LEU A 135 -6.52 1.34 1.58
N ALA A 136 -5.90 0.66 2.52
CA ALA A 136 -6.59 -0.07 3.58
C ALA A 136 -5.92 0.16 4.94
N ALA A 137 -6.74 0.12 5.99
CA ALA A 137 -6.30 0.06 7.38
C ALA A 137 -6.95 -1.16 8.05
N ASP A 138 -6.17 -1.92 8.80
CA ASP A 138 -6.68 -3.03 9.61
C ASP A 138 -6.80 -2.58 11.06
N VAL A 139 -8.03 -2.50 11.56
CA VAL A 139 -8.36 -2.05 12.91
C VAL A 139 -9.18 -3.10 13.64
N THR A 140 -9.23 -3.02 14.97
CA THR A 140 -10.07 -3.92 15.75
C THR A 140 -11.56 -3.57 15.60
N PRO A 141 -12.48 -4.55 15.72
CA PRO A 141 -13.92 -4.26 15.75
C PRO A 141 -14.32 -3.25 16.83
N ALA A 142 -13.65 -3.32 17.99
CA ALA A 142 -13.84 -2.35 19.07
C ALA A 142 -13.50 -0.93 18.65
N ALA A 143 -12.38 -0.73 17.93
CA ALA A 143 -11.99 0.59 17.42
C ALA A 143 -13.00 1.14 16.40
N VAL A 144 -13.54 0.28 15.52
CA VAL A 144 -14.60 0.70 14.58
C VAL A 144 -15.83 1.21 15.31
N ALA A 145 -16.28 0.47 16.35
CA ALA A 145 -17.44 0.84 17.15
C ALA A 145 -17.18 2.12 17.96
N GLU A 146 -16.02 2.24 18.60
CA GLU A 146 -15.65 3.38 19.45
C GLU A 146 -15.49 4.67 18.64
N LEU A 147 -14.87 4.56 17.46
CA LEU A 147 -14.75 5.65 16.52
C LEU A 147 -16.04 5.93 15.73
N GLY A 148 -17.02 5.04 15.75
CA GLY A 148 -18.27 5.13 15.01
C GLY A 148 -18.04 5.24 13.50
N ILE A 149 -17.11 4.46 12.95
CA ILE A 149 -16.73 4.54 11.52
C ILE A 149 -17.80 3.86 10.67
N SER A 150 -18.22 4.54 9.61
CA SER A 150 -19.17 4.04 8.62
C SER A 150 -18.74 4.37 7.21
N ALA A 151 -19.25 3.63 6.23
CA ALA A 151 -18.99 3.94 4.82
C ALA A 151 -19.52 5.34 4.47
N GLY A 152 -18.75 6.07 3.65
CA GLY A 152 -19.04 7.46 3.24
C GLY A 152 -18.45 8.52 4.14
N GLU A 153 -18.00 8.18 5.35
CA GLU A 153 -17.43 9.16 6.29
C GLU A 153 -15.98 9.51 5.97
N GLU A 154 -15.58 10.70 6.38
CA GLU A 154 -14.20 11.16 6.30
C GLU A 154 -13.45 10.84 7.59
N VAL A 155 -12.26 10.26 7.43
CA VAL A 155 -11.35 9.91 8.51
C VAL A 155 -9.91 10.21 8.08
N TRP A 156 -8.98 10.11 9.03
CA TRP A 156 -7.56 10.27 8.77
C TRP A 156 -6.86 8.92 8.87
N PHE A 157 -6.14 8.54 7.83
CA PHE A 157 -5.19 7.43 7.87
C PHE A 157 -3.83 7.99 8.26
N VAL A 158 -3.27 7.45 9.35
CA VAL A 158 -2.05 7.95 9.96
C VAL A 158 -1.03 6.84 10.01
N ILE A 159 0.14 7.10 9.44
CA ILE A 159 1.22 6.11 9.35
C ILE A 159 2.53 6.74 9.85
N LYS A 160 3.26 6.03 10.70
CA LYS A 160 4.62 6.44 11.09
C LYS A 160 5.55 6.29 9.91
N ALA A 161 6.45 7.27 9.70
CA ALA A 161 7.45 7.20 8.63
C ALA A 161 8.36 5.97 8.73
N THR A 162 8.57 5.44 9.94
CA THR A 162 9.35 4.21 10.18
C THR A 162 8.68 2.95 9.63
N GLU A 163 7.37 2.97 9.41
CA GLU A 163 6.58 1.86 8.87
C GLU A 163 6.42 1.94 7.34
N VAL A 164 6.89 3.01 6.71
CA VAL A 164 6.82 3.22 5.27
C VAL A 164 8.18 2.91 4.64
N ALA A 165 8.19 1.98 3.68
CA ALA A 165 9.34 1.70 2.83
C ALA A 165 9.20 2.44 1.50
N ILE A 166 10.25 3.15 1.08
CA ILE A 166 10.29 3.89 -0.18
C ILE A 166 11.29 3.24 -1.12
N HIS A 167 10.85 2.95 -2.34
CA HIS A 167 11.67 2.33 -3.39
C HIS A 167 11.23 2.79 -4.79
N PRO A 168 12.07 2.58 -5.84
CA PRO A 168 11.68 2.85 -7.21
C PRO A 168 10.48 2.00 -7.63
N VAL A 169 9.59 2.59 -8.44
CA VAL A 169 8.49 1.86 -9.09
C VAL A 169 8.60 2.01 -10.60
N SER A 170 7.95 1.11 -11.34
CA SER A 170 7.83 1.29 -12.79
C SER A 170 7.06 2.58 -13.03
N GLY A 171 7.55 3.44 -13.92
CA GLY A 171 6.84 4.65 -14.31
C GLY A 171 5.52 4.25 -14.95
N GLY A 172 4.47 4.15 -14.15
CA GLY A 172 3.12 3.89 -14.64
C GLY A 172 2.70 5.07 -15.50
N SER A 173 2.45 4.83 -16.77
CA SER A 173 1.69 5.78 -17.56
C SER A 173 0.32 5.89 -16.88
N SER A 174 0.08 7.02 -16.24
CA SER A 174 -1.24 7.43 -15.80
C SER A 174 -2.12 7.41 -17.05
N GLY A 175 -2.89 6.34 -17.20
CA GLY A 175 -3.91 6.25 -18.24
C GLY A 175 -4.95 7.33 -17.99
N ALA A 176 -5.08 8.17 -18.97
CA ALA A 176 -6.15 9.15 -19.10
C ALA A 176 -7.53 8.47 -19.08
#